data_dfe80f0fa293bb23ca3fdd745815851a
#
_entry.id   dfe80f0fa293bb23ca3fdd745815851a
#
_cell.length_a   1.000
_cell.length_b   1.000
_cell.length_c   1.000
_cell.angle_alpha   90.00
_cell.angle_beta   90.00
_cell.angle_gamma   90.00
#
_symmetry.space_group_name_H-M   'P 1'
#
loop_
_entity.id
_entity.type
_entity.pdbx_description
1 polymer ?
#
loop_
_entity_poly.entity_id
_entity_poly.type
_entity_poly.pdbx_seq_one_letter_code
_entity_poly.pdbx_strand_id
1 'polypeptide(L)'
;MTSNTDEAAIDWFVRLHTTKATKAELREHANWLEDKHAHQTKFTEIERNWELTATLRSWAFNELAYLNQKHSAQQIKQRKRAFQSLSAVAAIVFAVLIWPLFNSNSDRYQTAPYEQSRLALSDGSRMHLNVNTKVDVQYSSKRRNVTLTRGEGLFDVVHDAQRKFVVSIGRYEVIALGTRFAVNTLQDGTLEIIVEEGRVAVTRTTGRSKSASNNGGGFQEIIVAANERLSLDLESQAALVEAVTAKHLSAWSEAKLIFESTPLAEVAAEISRYIPETIEVSARLSDERVSGLIHIGNVEDMLALLAGVVPVEPIEIKPGVFVLAPIKSDLPDD
;
A
#
# COMPACT_ATOMS: atom_id res chain seq x y z
N MET A 1 -14.19 1.67 -7.21
CA MET A 1 -15.59 2.08 -7.18
C MET A 1 -15.63 3.55 -7.54
N THR A 2 -16.01 3.88 -8.77
CA THR A 2 -16.27 5.25 -9.19
C THR A 2 -17.39 5.81 -8.32
N SER A 3 -17.25 7.04 -7.86
CA SER A 3 -18.28 7.71 -7.07
C SER A 3 -19.54 7.83 -7.94
N ASN A 4 -20.71 7.60 -7.38
CA ASN A 4 -22.01 7.81 -8.05
C ASN A 4 -22.12 9.22 -8.69
N THR A 5 -21.35 10.18 -8.18
CA THR A 5 -21.23 11.54 -8.70
C THR A 5 -20.43 11.62 -10.00
N ASP A 6 -19.39 10.80 -10.15
CA ASP A 6 -18.55 10.77 -11.36
C ASP A 6 -19.31 10.17 -12.54
N GLU A 7 -20.07 9.10 -12.31
CA GLU A 7 -20.95 8.47 -13.31
C GLU A 7 -22.05 9.43 -13.78
N ALA A 8 -22.71 10.09 -12.85
CA ALA A 8 -23.76 11.05 -13.18
C ALA A 8 -23.23 12.26 -13.97
N ALA A 9 -22.04 12.77 -13.63
CA ALA A 9 -21.42 13.88 -14.36
C ALA A 9 -21.04 13.50 -15.79
N ILE A 10 -20.56 12.28 -16.01
CA ILE A 10 -20.24 11.75 -17.35
C ILE A 10 -21.54 11.55 -18.16
N ASP A 11 -22.59 11.02 -17.57
CA ASP A 11 -23.87 10.79 -18.25
C ASP A 11 -24.48 12.14 -18.72
N TRP A 12 -24.49 13.16 -17.87
CA TRP A 12 -24.93 14.51 -18.24
C TRP A 12 -24.07 15.11 -19.34
N PHE A 13 -22.75 14.95 -19.28
CA PHE A 13 -21.85 15.46 -20.30
C PHE A 13 -22.12 14.82 -21.67
N VAL A 14 -22.30 13.50 -21.72
CA VAL A 14 -22.61 12.75 -22.96
C VAL A 14 -23.94 13.19 -23.52
N ARG A 15 -25.01 13.28 -22.72
CA ARG A 15 -26.36 13.72 -23.16
C ARG A 15 -26.32 15.12 -23.76
N LEU A 16 -25.63 16.07 -23.13
CA LEU A 16 -25.58 17.46 -23.60
C LEU A 16 -24.74 17.67 -24.86
N HIS A 17 -23.74 16.83 -25.11
CA HIS A 17 -22.81 16.99 -26.22
C HIS A 17 -23.02 16.04 -27.42
N THR A 18 -23.81 14.97 -27.25
CA THR A 18 -24.06 13.98 -28.33
C THR A 18 -25.43 14.16 -29.01
N THR A 19 -26.40 14.77 -28.35
CA THR A 19 -27.74 15.00 -28.88
C THR A 19 -28.13 16.46 -28.68
N LYS A 20 -29.10 16.99 -29.48
CA LYS A 20 -29.71 18.30 -29.17
C LYS A 20 -30.51 18.18 -27.89
N ALA A 21 -29.95 18.69 -26.79
CA ALA A 21 -30.61 18.67 -25.50
C ALA A 21 -31.97 19.38 -25.54
N THR A 22 -32.99 18.78 -24.98
CA THR A 22 -34.31 19.34 -24.86
C THR A 22 -34.35 20.39 -23.72
N LYS A 23 -35.36 21.31 -23.73
CA LYS A 23 -35.52 22.29 -22.65
C LYS A 23 -35.76 21.61 -21.28
N ALA A 24 -36.31 20.40 -21.27
CA ALA A 24 -36.53 19.65 -20.03
C ALA A 24 -35.21 19.14 -19.47
N GLU A 25 -34.37 18.55 -20.30
CA GLU A 25 -33.04 18.04 -19.91
C GLU A 25 -32.09 19.16 -19.42
N LEU A 26 -32.16 20.34 -20.06
CA LEU A 26 -31.36 21.50 -19.59
C LEU A 26 -31.78 21.99 -18.20
N ARG A 27 -33.08 21.95 -17.87
CA ARG A 27 -33.56 22.25 -16.54
C ARG A 27 -33.17 21.21 -15.50
N GLU A 28 -33.27 19.94 -15.86
CA GLU A 28 -32.89 18.83 -15.00
C GLU A 28 -31.39 18.86 -14.69
N HIS A 29 -30.56 19.14 -15.69
CA HIS A 29 -29.13 19.35 -15.53
C HIS A 29 -28.80 20.53 -14.60
N ALA A 30 -29.48 21.67 -14.78
CA ALA A 30 -29.31 22.86 -13.91
C ALA A 30 -29.60 22.51 -12.44
N ASN A 31 -30.73 21.85 -12.19
CA ASN A 31 -31.10 21.42 -10.84
C ASN A 31 -30.07 20.42 -10.25
N TRP A 32 -29.56 19.51 -11.07
CA TRP A 32 -28.53 18.57 -10.64
C TRP A 32 -27.22 19.27 -10.27
N LEU A 33 -26.82 20.31 -10.99
CA LEU A 33 -25.63 21.13 -10.64
C LEU A 33 -25.80 21.90 -9.33
N GLU A 34 -27.02 22.37 -9.03
CA GLU A 34 -27.31 23.13 -7.82
C GLU A 34 -27.41 22.27 -6.57
N ASP A 35 -27.76 20.97 -6.72
CA ASP A 35 -27.96 20.04 -5.58
C ASP A 35 -26.71 19.83 -4.73
N LYS A 36 -25.50 19.80 -5.34
CA LYS A 36 -24.23 19.63 -4.60
C LYS A 36 -23.07 20.32 -5.30
N HIS A 37 -22.26 21.05 -4.56
CA HIS A 37 -21.02 21.65 -5.05
C HIS A 37 -20.06 20.63 -5.73
N ALA A 38 -20.08 19.38 -5.29
CA ALA A 38 -19.30 18.29 -5.90
C ALA A 38 -19.74 18.00 -7.35
N HIS A 39 -21.02 18.16 -7.71
CA HIS A 39 -21.55 17.96 -9.05
C HIS A 39 -20.95 19.01 -10.01
N GLN A 40 -20.98 20.28 -9.58
CA GLN A 40 -20.43 21.40 -10.34
C GLN A 40 -18.91 21.25 -10.59
N THR A 41 -18.16 20.88 -9.55
CA THR A 41 -16.72 20.66 -9.65
C THR A 41 -16.38 19.55 -10.64
N LYS A 42 -17.10 18.41 -10.59
CA LYS A 42 -16.85 17.27 -11.46
C LYS A 42 -17.25 17.53 -12.90
N PHE A 43 -18.37 18.16 -13.13
CA PHE A 43 -18.82 18.52 -14.46
C PHE A 43 -17.84 19.50 -15.14
N THR A 44 -17.40 20.53 -14.43
CA THR A 44 -16.39 21.50 -14.91
C THR A 44 -15.03 20.83 -15.20
N GLU A 45 -14.63 19.82 -14.41
CA GLU A 45 -13.41 19.04 -14.66
C GLU A 45 -13.49 18.27 -15.99
N ILE A 46 -14.66 17.68 -16.29
CA ILE A 46 -14.92 16.96 -17.55
C ILE A 46 -14.93 17.92 -18.73
N GLU A 47 -15.61 19.06 -18.63
CA GLU A 47 -15.66 20.10 -19.68
C GLU A 47 -14.24 20.62 -20.00
N ARG A 48 -13.47 20.97 -18.99
CA ARG A 48 -12.08 21.45 -19.18
C ARG A 48 -11.19 20.42 -19.87
N ASN A 49 -11.31 19.14 -19.50
CA ASN A 49 -10.56 18.06 -20.14
C ASN A 49 -11.00 17.86 -21.61
N TRP A 50 -12.28 18.07 -21.90
CA TRP A 50 -12.82 18.04 -23.26
C TRP A 50 -12.30 19.21 -24.13
N GLU A 51 -12.24 20.41 -23.57
CA GLU A 51 -11.71 21.58 -24.26
C GLU A 51 -10.24 21.45 -24.63
N LEU A 52 -9.44 20.80 -23.77
CA LEU A 52 -8.03 20.49 -24.07
C LEU A 52 -7.85 19.58 -25.30
N THR A 53 -8.89 18.84 -25.70
CA THR A 53 -8.91 18.00 -26.90
C THR A 53 -9.48 18.71 -28.13
N ALA A 54 -9.78 20.01 -28.07
CA ALA A 54 -10.40 20.78 -29.15
C ALA A 54 -9.60 20.78 -30.46
N THR A 55 -8.26 20.73 -30.38
CA THR A 55 -7.37 20.61 -31.54
C THR A 55 -7.54 19.29 -32.30
N LEU A 56 -7.76 18.19 -31.60
CA LEU A 56 -8.04 16.88 -32.19
C LEU A 56 -9.44 16.83 -32.82
N ARG A 57 -10.39 17.52 -32.22
CA ARG A 57 -11.76 17.64 -32.71
C ARG A 57 -11.82 18.41 -34.04
N SER A 58 -11.09 19.51 -34.19
CA SER A 58 -11.05 20.30 -35.42
C SER A 58 -10.43 19.51 -36.60
N TRP A 59 -9.41 18.70 -36.31
CA TRP A 59 -8.82 17.82 -37.30
C TRP A 59 -9.79 16.73 -37.78
N ALA A 60 -10.46 16.04 -36.85
CA ALA A 60 -11.42 14.99 -37.17
C ALA A 60 -12.63 15.51 -37.97
N PHE A 61 -13.15 16.70 -37.65
CA PHE A 61 -14.26 17.33 -38.39
C PHE A 61 -13.85 17.77 -39.81
N ASN A 62 -12.65 18.29 -40.01
CA ASN A 62 -12.18 18.69 -41.32
C ASN A 62 -11.95 17.49 -42.26
N GLU A 63 -11.43 16.39 -41.73
CA GLU A 63 -11.25 15.14 -42.50
C GLU A 63 -12.61 14.53 -42.88
N LEU A 64 -13.61 14.54 -41.99
CA LEU A 64 -14.96 14.07 -42.27
C LEU A 64 -15.71 14.97 -43.27
N ALA A 65 -15.51 16.27 -43.24
CA ALA A 65 -16.07 17.21 -44.25
C ALA A 65 -15.50 16.97 -45.64
N TYR A 66 -14.22 16.71 -45.76
CA TYR A 66 -13.54 16.40 -47.04
C TYR A 66 -14.05 15.08 -47.63
N LEU A 67 -14.26 14.04 -46.81
CA LEU A 67 -14.78 12.75 -47.26
C LEU A 67 -16.27 12.82 -47.70
N ASN A 68 -17.06 13.71 -47.09
CA ASN A 68 -18.48 13.85 -47.40
C ASN A 68 -18.74 14.60 -48.70
N GLN A 69 -17.79 15.43 -49.15
CA GLN A 69 -17.92 16.20 -50.42
C GLN A 69 -17.72 15.33 -51.69
N LYS A 70 -17.13 14.14 -51.56
CA LYS A 70 -16.76 13.28 -52.72
C LYS A 70 -17.80 12.22 -53.11
N HIS A 71 -18.87 12.04 -52.36
CA HIS A 71 -19.82 10.91 -52.52
C HIS A 71 -21.33 11.25 -52.54
N SER A 72 -21.72 12.34 -53.23
CA SER A 72 -23.12 12.81 -53.24
C SER A 72 -24.01 12.22 -54.32
N ALA A 73 -23.78 11.00 -54.88
CA ALA A 73 -24.67 10.47 -55.90
C ALA A 73 -25.15 8.99 -55.76
N GLN A 74 -24.72 8.19 -54.81
CA GLN A 74 -25.12 6.75 -54.75
C GLN A 74 -25.46 6.16 -53.38
N GLN A 75 -25.86 6.93 -52.35
CA GLN A 75 -25.84 6.45 -50.95
C GLN A 75 -27.17 6.49 -50.15
N ILE A 76 -28.27 5.98 -50.61
CA ILE A 76 -29.43 5.78 -49.70
C ILE A 76 -29.39 4.39 -49.00
N LYS A 77 -28.66 3.40 -49.50
CA LYS A 77 -28.51 2.08 -48.84
C LYS A 77 -27.29 1.93 -47.93
N GLN A 78 -26.31 2.82 -47.96
CA GLN A 78 -25.10 2.73 -47.12
C GLN A 78 -25.18 3.53 -45.81
N ARG A 79 -26.17 4.40 -45.62
CA ARG A 79 -26.31 5.26 -44.44
C ARG A 79 -26.42 4.49 -43.10
N LYS A 80 -27.00 3.30 -43.09
CA LYS A 80 -27.08 2.51 -41.84
C LYS A 80 -25.76 1.89 -41.40
N ARG A 81 -24.83 1.60 -42.33
CA ARG A 81 -23.50 1.05 -41.98
C ARG A 81 -22.48 2.15 -41.59
N ALA A 82 -22.60 3.35 -42.16
CA ALA A 82 -21.73 4.48 -41.80
C ALA A 82 -22.03 5.05 -40.40
N PHE A 83 -23.30 5.00 -39.95
CA PHE A 83 -23.64 5.39 -38.57
C PHE A 83 -23.09 4.40 -37.52
N GLN A 84 -23.01 3.11 -37.86
CA GLN A 84 -22.40 2.11 -36.97
C GLN A 84 -20.88 2.23 -36.87
N SER A 85 -20.19 2.70 -37.93
CA SER A 85 -18.75 2.91 -37.90
C SER A 85 -18.36 4.20 -37.17
N LEU A 86 -19.18 5.27 -37.21
CA LEU A 86 -18.92 6.50 -36.49
C LEU A 86 -19.05 6.32 -34.97
N SER A 87 -20.04 5.53 -34.53
CA SER A 87 -20.20 5.18 -33.12
C SER A 87 -19.07 4.29 -32.60
N ALA A 88 -18.52 3.39 -33.44
CA ALA A 88 -17.39 2.55 -33.07
C ALA A 88 -16.10 3.35 -32.92
N VAL A 89 -15.82 4.33 -33.79
CA VAL A 89 -14.64 5.22 -33.65
C VAL A 89 -14.76 6.12 -32.43
N ALA A 90 -15.94 6.69 -32.19
CA ALA A 90 -16.21 7.48 -30.97
C ALA A 90 -16.06 6.63 -29.70
N ALA A 91 -16.53 5.39 -29.70
CA ALA A 91 -16.36 4.47 -28.58
C ALA A 91 -14.89 4.07 -28.34
N ILE A 92 -14.10 3.89 -29.41
CA ILE A 92 -12.67 3.57 -29.29
C ILE A 92 -11.91 4.79 -28.76
N VAL A 93 -12.15 6.00 -29.29
CA VAL A 93 -11.52 7.23 -28.77
C VAL A 93 -11.92 7.47 -27.33
N PHE A 94 -13.17 7.26 -26.96
CA PHE A 94 -13.66 7.36 -25.60
C PHE A 94 -13.03 6.28 -24.68
N ALA A 95 -12.92 5.04 -25.17
CA ALA A 95 -12.25 3.97 -24.44
C ALA A 95 -10.75 4.28 -24.22
N VAL A 96 -10.04 4.82 -25.22
CA VAL A 96 -8.62 5.20 -25.10
C VAL A 96 -8.43 6.39 -24.14
N LEU A 97 -9.36 7.34 -24.12
CA LEU A 97 -9.30 8.50 -23.22
C LEU A 97 -9.69 8.15 -21.77
N ILE A 98 -10.53 7.13 -21.58
CA ILE A 98 -10.95 6.67 -20.25
C ILE A 98 -10.04 5.55 -19.72
N TRP A 99 -9.36 4.80 -20.62
CA TRP A 99 -8.45 3.72 -20.23
C TRP A 99 -7.46 4.07 -19.10
N PRO A 100 -6.80 5.26 -19.10
CA PRO A 100 -5.92 5.67 -18.00
C PRO A 100 -6.66 5.91 -16.67
N LEU A 101 -7.96 6.21 -16.70
CA LEU A 101 -8.77 6.42 -15.47
C LEU A 101 -9.17 5.10 -14.82
N PHE A 102 -9.20 4.01 -15.60
CA PHE A 102 -9.50 2.66 -15.11
C PHE A 102 -8.25 1.81 -14.91
N ASN A 103 -7.14 2.19 -15.54
CA ASN A 103 -5.88 1.49 -15.44
C ASN A 103 -5.03 2.15 -14.35
N SER A 104 -5.49 2.13 -13.09
CA SER A 104 -4.62 2.33 -11.97
C SER A 104 -3.68 1.11 -11.93
N ASN A 105 -2.49 1.26 -12.53
CA ASN A 105 -1.44 0.26 -12.40
C ASN A 105 -1.19 0.05 -10.91
N SER A 106 -1.67 -1.05 -10.39
CA SER A 106 -1.27 -1.53 -9.08
C SER A 106 -0.12 -2.50 -9.28
N ASP A 107 1.06 -2.09 -8.86
CA ASP A 107 2.22 -2.99 -8.83
C ASP A 107 2.13 -3.86 -7.58
N ARG A 108 2.16 -5.17 -7.77
CA ARG A 108 2.13 -6.12 -6.66
C ARG A 108 3.51 -6.67 -6.42
N TYR A 109 3.95 -6.60 -5.17
CA TYR A 109 5.21 -7.15 -4.70
C TYR A 109 4.96 -8.16 -3.59
N GLN A 110 5.73 -9.23 -3.60
CA GLN A 110 5.69 -10.22 -2.53
C GLN A 110 7.06 -10.87 -2.39
N THR A 111 7.39 -11.25 -1.17
CA THR A 111 8.55 -12.05 -0.80
C THR A 111 8.08 -13.44 -0.37
N ALA A 112 8.86 -14.46 -0.71
CA ALA A 112 8.68 -15.82 -0.20
C ALA A 112 9.13 -15.92 1.28
N PRO A 113 8.84 -17.03 1.98
CA PRO A 113 9.52 -17.35 3.23
C PRO A 113 11.05 -17.25 3.04
N TYR A 114 11.75 -16.68 4.02
CA TYR A 114 13.22 -16.50 4.04
C TYR A 114 13.79 -15.55 2.97
N GLU A 115 12.96 -14.95 2.15
CA GLU A 115 13.34 -14.00 1.10
C GLU A 115 13.05 -12.56 1.53
N GLN A 116 14.02 -11.66 1.34
CA GLN A 116 13.87 -10.22 1.48
C GLN A 116 13.99 -9.54 0.12
N SER A 117 13.37 -8.39 -0.07
CA SER A 117 13.45 -7.63 -1.32
C SER A 117 13.63 -6.14 -1.08
N ARG A 118 14.45 -5.50 -1.93
CA ARG A 118 14.67 -4.04 -1.94
C ARG A 118 14.19 -3.47 -3.24
N LEU A 119 13.30 -2.50 -3.15
CA LEU A 119 12.59 -1.94 -4.30
C LEU A 119 12.70 -0.42 -4.31
N ALA A 120 12.96 0.14 -5.48
CA ALA A 120 12.81 1.57 -5.73
C ALA A 120 11.41 1.81 -6.32
N LEU A 121 10.67 2.73 -5.71
CA LEU A 121 9.34 3.11 -6.15
C LEU A 121 9.40 4.25 -7.18
N SER A 122 8.35 4.43 -7.95
CA SER A 122 8.30 5.41 -9.06
C SER A 122 8.41 6.87 -8.63
N ASP A 123 8.18 7.16 -7.35
CA ASP A 123 8.33 8.50 -6.73
C ASP A 123 9.74 8.76 -6.17
N GLY A 124 10.66 7.81 -6.32
CA GLY A 124 12.01 7.84 -5.76
C GLY A 124 12.11 7.33 -4.33
N SER A 125 10.99 7.00 -3.66
CA SER A 125 10.98 6.33 -2.37
C SER A 125 11.55 4.92 -2.48
N ARG A 126 12.04 4.37 -1.38
CA ARG A 126 12.55 3.00 -1.30
C ARG A 126 11.70 2.19 -0.34
N MET A 127 11.51 0.95 -0.68
CA MET A 127 10.77 -0.01 0.14
C MET A 127 11.62 -1.27 0.29
N HIS A 128 11.85 -1.68 1.54
CA HIS A 128 12.48 -2.97 1.86
C HIS A 128 11.37 -3.87 2.41
N LEU A 129 11.15 -5.00 1.79
CA LEU A 129 10.20 -6.01 2.23
C LEU A 129 10.94 -7.11 2.98
N ASN A 130 10.49 -7.41 4.18
CA ASN A 130 10.98 -8.53 4.96
C ASN A 130 10.40 -9.85 4.42
N VAL A 131 10.76 -10.97 5.04
CA VAL A 131 10.31 -12.30 4.67
C VAL A 131 8.78 -12.41 4.70
N ASN A 132 8.22 -13.26 3.82
CA ASN A 132 6.78 -13.58 3.77
C ASN A 132 5.85 -12.34 3.73
N THR A 133 6.26 -11.28 3.04
CA THR A 133 5.55 -10.00 2.96
C THR A 133 4.80 -9.86 1.64
N LYS A 134 3.62 -9.24 1.69
CA LYS A 134 2.81 -8.94 0.50
C LYS A 134 2.30 -7.51 0.52
N VAL A 135 2.62 -6.79 -0.57
CA VAL A 135 2.33 -5.37 -0.74
C VAL A 135 1.75 -5.10 -2.13
N ASP A 136 0.72 -4.29 -2.18
CA ASP A 136 0.18 -3.71 -3.41
C ASP A 136 0.45 -2.19 -3.40
N VAL A 137 1.13 -1.67 -4.44
CA VAL A 137 1.46 -0.24 -4.59
C VAL A 137 0.55 0.38 -5.64
N GLN A 138 -0.12 1.47 -5.30
CA GLN A 138 -1.04 2.17 -6.18
C GLN A 138 -0.86 3.69 -6.05
N TYR A 139 -0.21 4.29 -7.03
CA TYR A 139 0.03 5.72 -7.06
C TYR A 139 -0.98 6.44 -7.94
N SER A 140 -1.39 7.60 -7.48
CA SER A 140 -2.27 8.51 -8.20
C SER A 140 -1.70 9.95 -8.19
N SER A 141 -2.35 10.85 -8.92
CA SER A 141 -2.00 12.28 -8.89
C SER A 141 -2.16 12.94 -7.50
N LYS A 142 -2.93 12.33 -6.58
CA LYS A 142 -3.26 12.89 -5.27
C LYS A 142 -2.67 12.11 -4.09
N ARG A 143 -2.36 10.81 -4.26
CA ARG A 143 -1.92 9.92 -3.16
C ARG A 143 -0.93 8.88 -3.67
N ARG A 144 0.00 8.52 -2.82
CA ARG A 144 0.93 7.42 -2.98
C ARG A 144 0.50 6.31 -2.00
N ASN A 145 -0.36 5.42 -2.48
CA ASN A 145 -0.91 4.36 -1.63
C ASN A 145 -0.08 3.09 -1.72
N VAL A 146 0.17 2.49 -0.57
CA VAL A 146 0.78 1.17 -0.40
C VAL A 146 -0.15 0.37 0.50
N THR A 147 -0.59 -0.81 0.08
CA THR A 147 -1.41 -1.69 0.91
C THR A 147 -0.56 -2.85 1.38
N LEU A 148 -0.26 -2.91 2.67
CA LEU A 148 0.41 -4.04 3.30
C LEU A 148 -0.66 -5.05 3.72
N THR A 149 -0.67 -6.21 3.04
CA THR A 149 -1.65 -7.27 3.31
C THR A 149 -1.18 -8.17 4.44
N ARG A 150 0.13 -8.43 4.50
CA ARG A 150 0.80 -9.22 5.54
C ARG A 150 2.29 -8.96 5.55
N GLY A 151 2.95 -9.28 6.67
CA GLY A 151 4.40 -9.22 6.82
C GLY A 151 4.88 -7.85 7.26
N GLU A 152 6.09 -7.50 6.87
CA GLU A 152 6.82 -6.35 7.36
C GLU A 152 7.51 -5.59 6.23
N GLY A 153 7.37 -4.26 6.23
CA GLY A 153 8.04 -3.39 5.27
C GLY A 153 8.66 -2.16 5.93
N LEU A 154 9.89 -1.84 5.55
CA LEU A 154 10.57 -0.58 5.87
C LEU A 154 10.45 0.36 4.68
N PHE A 155 9.93 1.54 4.92
CA PHE A 155 9.68 2.57 3.92
C PHE A 155 10.59 3.77 4.17
N ASP A 156 11.40 4.13 3.17
CA ASP A 156 12.22 5.34 3.13
C ASP A 156 11.57 6.30 2.13
N VAL A 157 10.74 7.20 2.64
CA VAL A 157 9.79 7.99 1.86
C VAL A 157 10.37 9.34 1.49
N VAL A 158 10.47 9.62 0.19
CA VAL A 158 10.85 10.94 -0.32
C VAL A 158 9.78 11.97 0.06
N HIS A 159 10.25 13.13 0.57
CA HIS A 159 9.36 14.20 1.00
C HIS A 159 8.55 14.76 -0.18
N ASP A 160 7.22 14.71 -0.05
CA ASP A 160 6.28 15.32 -0.98
C ASP A 160 5.04 15.82 -0.21
N ALA A 161 4.99 17.13 0.02
CA ALA A 161 3.90 17.76 0.75
C ALA A 161 2.56 17.75 0.00
N GLN A 162 2.58 17.55 -1.33
CA GLN A 162 1.37 17.57 -2.16
C GLN A 162 0.70 16.20 -2.25
N ARG A 163 1.48 15.10 -2.17
CA ARG A 163 0.98 13.74 -2.26
C ARG A 163 1.42 12.94 -1.04
N LYS A 164 0.50 12.76 -0.11
CA LYS A 164 0.75 11.93 1.08
C LYS A 164 1.12 10.50 0.68
N PHE A 165 2.12 9.95 1.35
CA PHE A 165 2.42 8.52 1.31
C PHE A 165 1.58 7.83 2.38
N VAL A 166 0.82 6.82 2.00
CA VAL A 166 -0.13 6.15 2.88
C VAL A 166 0.08 4.65 2.81
N VAL A 167 0.43 4.05 3.94
CA VAL A 167 0.43 2.60 4.09
C VAL A 167 -0.89 2.18 4.72
N SER A 168 -1.66 1.38 3.99
CA SER A 168 -2.96 0.88 4.43
C SER A 168 -2.82 -0.55 4.94
N ILE A 169 -3.31 -0.81 6.15
CA ILE A 169 -3.30 -2.12 6.81
C ILE A 169 -4.70 -2.39 7.35
N GLY A 170 -5.47 -3.22 6.63
CA GLY A 170 -6.86 -3.46 6.97
C GLY A 170 -7.67 -2.17 7.03
N ARG A 171 -8.08 -1.75 8.23
CA ARG A 171 -8.82 -0.52 8.48
C ARG A 171 -7.96 0.65 8.98
N TYR A 172 -6.66 0.49 9.06
CA TYR A 172 -5.74 1.52 9.53
C TYR A 172 -4.93 2.10 8.38
N GLU A 173 -4.60 3.37 8.47
CA GLU A 173 -3.72 4.08 7.54
C GLU A 173 -2.58 4.73 8.31
N VAL A 174 -1.35 4.46 7.89
CA VAL A 174 -0.13 5.13 8.34
C VAL A 174 0.24 6.18 7.30
N ILE A 175 0.19 7.44 7.69
CA ILE A 175 0.35 8.60 6.79
C ILE A 175 1.71 9.24 7.03
N ALA A 176 2.50 9.34 5.97
CA ALA A 176 3.84 9.93 5.96
C ALA A 176 3.95 11.05 4.91
N LEU A 177 4.82 12.01 5.15
CA LEU A 177 5.15 13.08 4.19
C LEU A 177 6.61 13.01 3.71
N GLY A 178 7.50 12.42 4.49
CA GLY A 178 8.93 12.28 4.24
C GLY A 178 9.57 11.73 5.51
N THR A 179 9.57 10.42 5.66
CA THR A 179 9.89 9.70 6.90
C THR A 179 10.53 8.37 6.55
N ARG A 180 11.34 7.85 7.47
CA ARG A 180 11.82 6.48 7.43
C ARG A 180 11.17 5.71 8.56
N PHE A 181 10.36 4.70 8.22
CA PHE A 181 9.57 3.95 9.18
C PHE A 181 9.30 2.52 8.72
N ALA A 182 9.16 1.62 9.67
CA ALA A 182 8.76 0.24 9.45
C ALA A 182 7.31 0.01 9.88
N VAL A 183 6.63 -0.90 9.19
CA VAL A 183 5.28 -1.38 9.52
C VAL A 183 5.32 -2.89 9.50
N ASN A 184 4.89 -3.53 10.58
CA ASN A 184 4.86 -4.97 10.75
C ASN A 184 3.46 -5.42 11.21
N THR A 185 2.97 -6.51 10.61
CA THR A 185 1.73 -7.19 11.04
C THR A 185 2.09 -8.51 11.67
N LEU A 186 2.02 -8.59 12.99
CA LEU A 186 2.33 -9.78 13.75
C LEU A 186 1.22 -10.83 13.63
N GLN A 187 1.57 -12.09 13.90
CA GLN A 187 0.63 -13.22 13.81
C GLN A 187 -0.49 -13.17 14.85
N ASP A 188 -0.25 -12.53 15.98
CA ASP A 188 -1.23 -12.32 17.05
C ASP A 188 -2.26 -11.21 16.77
N GLY A 189 -2.18 -10.59 15.59
CA GLY A 189 -3.05 -9.48 15.21
C GLY A 189 -2.58 -8.11 15.69
N THR A 190 -1.34 -8.00 16.17
CA THR A 190 -0.74 -6.72 16.53
C THR A 190 -0.15 -6.04 15.28
N LEU A 191 -0.44 -4.75 15.13
CA LEU A 191 0.21 -3.85 14.19
C LEU A 191 1.31 -3.08 14.90
N GLU A 192 2.55 -3.27 14.47
CA GLU A 192 3.69 -2.50 14.95
C GLU A 192 4.10 -1.43 13.93
N ILE A 193 4.36 -0.23 14.40
CA ILE A 193 4.88 0.87 13.59
C ILE A 193 6.07 1.47 14.33
N ILE A 194 7.22 1.47 13.66
CA ILE A 194 8.50 1.93 14.22
C ILE A 194 8.99 3.08 13.34
N VAL A 195 9.28 4.23 13.93
CA VAL A 195 9.76 5.40 13.18
C VAL A 195 11.24 5.63 13.46
N GLU A 196 12.07 5.53 12.41
CA GLU A 196 13.50 5.86 12.50
C GLU A 196 13.75 7.36 12.35
N GLU A 197 13.10 7.99 11.37
CA GLU A 197 13.27 9.40 11.06
C GLU A 197 11.96 10.08 10.73
N GLY A 198 11.74 11.29 11.26
CA GLY A 198 10.54 12.06 11.03
C GLY A 198 9.38 11.69 11.97
N ARG A 199 8.19 11.65 11.44
CA ARG A 199 6.96 11.27 12.16
C ARG A 199 5.90 10.74 11.21
N VAL A 200 5.05 9.85 11.68
CA VAL A 200 3.87 9.36 10.96
C VAL A 200 2.60 9.62 11.77
N ALA A 201 1.47 9.76 11.07
CA ALA A 201 0.16 9.79 11.68
C ALA A 201 -0.57 8.47 11.40
N VAL A 202 -1.10 7.85 12.45
CA VAL A 202 -1.86 6.61 12.36
C VAL A 202 -3.33 6.93 12.57
N THR A 203 -4.14 6.58 11.58
CA THR A 203 -5.58 6.86 11.59
C THR A 203 -6.36 5.58 11.28
N ARG A 204 -7.64 5.57 11.65
CA ARG A 204 -8.55 4.48 11.29
C ARG A 204 -9.51 4.93 10.20
N THR A 205 -9.57 4.18 9.12
CA THR A 205 -10.55 4.43 8.05
C THR A 205 -11.91 3.94 8.52
N THR A 206 -12.79 4.86 8.89
CA THR A 206 -14.20 4.56 9.10
C THR A 206 -14.84 4.42 7.71
N GLY A 207 -15.31 3.21 7.36
CA GLY A 207 -16.04 2.95 6.12
C GLY A 207 -17.17 3.97 5.95
N ARG A 208 -17.17 4.68 4.80
CA ARG A 208 -18.22 5.59 4.31
C ARG A 208 -19.25 6.05 5.34
N SER A 209 -18.89 7.01 6.18
CA SER A 209 -19.85 7.98 6.68
C SER A 209 -19.10 9.24 7.09
N LYS A 210 -19.10 10.25 6.22
CA LYS A 210 -18.90 11.64 6.62
C LYS A 210 -20.17 12.07 7.34
N SER A 211 -20.38 11.56 8.52
CA SER A 211 -21.29 12.17 9.48
C SER A 211 -20.46 12.57 10.67
N ALA A 212 -20.19 13.87 10.76
CA ALA A 212 -19.70 14.47 11.98
C ALA A 212 -20.76 14.25 13.06
N SER A 213 -20.73 13.11 13.70
CA SER A 213 -21.43 12.87 14.96
C SER A 213 -20.41 13.04 16.07
N ASN A 214 -20.48 14.19 16.72
CA ASN A 214 -19.84 14.50 17.99
C ASN A 214 -20.42 13.62 19.11
N ASN A 215 -20.23 12.29 19.04
CA ASN A 215 -20.53 11.42 20.19
C ASN A 215 -19.44 10.34 20.27
N GLY A 216 -18.68 10.42 21.36
CA GLY A 216 -17.61 9.62 21.87
C GLY A 216 -17.44 8.18 21.35
N GLY A 217 -16.26 7.88 20.77
CA GLY A 217 -15.82 6.55 20.45
C GLY A 217 -15.04 6.40 19.13
N GLY A 218 -14.66 7.48 18.44
CA GLY A 218 -13.80 7.40 17.27
C GLY A 218 -12.33 7.13 17.65
N PHE A 219 -11.64 6.27 16.90
CA PHE A 219 -10.19 6.12 17.01
C PHE A 219 -9.52 7.48 16.86
N GLN A 220 -8.82 7.92 17.90
CA GLN A 220 -8.07 9.16 17.88
C GLN A 220 -6.82 8.97 17.02
N GLU A 221 -6.47 9.97 16.21
CA GLU A 221 -5.21 9.98 15.47
C GLU A 221 -4.03 9.86 16.44
N ILE A 222 -3.13 8.91 16.17
CA ILE A 222 -1.92 8.69 16.96
C ILE A 222 -0.73 9.19 16.14
N ILE A 223 0.07 10.08 16.72
CA ILE A 223 1.33 10.50 16.12
C ILE A 223 2.44 9.66 16.72
N VAL A 224 3.28 9.09 15.86
CA VAL A 224 4.49 8.34 16.24
C VAL A 224 5.69 9.10 15.71
N ALA A 225 6.59 9.49 16.59
CA ALA A 225 7.79 10.27 16.27
C ALA A 225 9.02 9.37 16.13
N ALA A 226 10.14 9.96 15.69
CA ALA A 226 11.43 9.24 15.58
C ALA A 226 11.83 8.61 16.91
N ASN A 227 12.31 7.36 16.85
CA ASN A 227 12.64 6.50 17.98
C ASN A 227 11.46 6.16 18.89
N GLU A 228 10.26 6.10 18.30
CA GLU A 228 9.09 5.57 18.96
C GLU A 228 8.57 4.35 18.20
N ARG A 229 7.96 3.42 18.95
CA ARG A 229 7.23 2.27 18.47
C ARG A 229 5.78 2.40 18.93
N LEU A 230 4.83 2.28 18.01
CA LEU A 230 3.43 2.04 18.30
C LEU A 230 3.15 0.55 18.18
N SER A 231 2.63 -0.07 19.24
CA SER A 231 2.00 -1.40 19.22
C SER A 231 0.50 -1.21 19.32
N LEU A 232 -0.23 -1.66 18.31
CA LEU A 232 -1.69 -1.51 18.20
C LEU A 232 -2.33 -2.86 17.96
N ASP A 233 -3.11 -3.32 18.93
CA ASP A 233 -3.95 -4.50 18.79
C ASP A 233 -5.12 -4.19 17.85
N LEU A 234 -5.23 -4.95 16.75
CA LEU A 234 -6.23 -4.68 15.71
C LEU A 234 -7.65 -5.06 16.12
N GLU A 235 -7.81 -5.92 17.12
CA GLU A 235 -9.10 -6.38 17.62
C GLU A 235 -9.60 -5.49 18.77
N SER A 236 -8.83 -5.39 19.86
CA SER A 236 -9.19 -4.60 21.05
C SER A 236 -9.02 -3.10 20.84
N GLN A 237 -8.22 -2.68 19.86
CA GLN A 237 -7.81 -1.29 19.59
C GLN A 237 -6.96 -0.67 20.71
N ALA A 238 -6.42 -1.50 21.60
CA ALA A 238 -5.45 -1.04 22.57
C ALA A 238 -4.18 -0.59 21.86
N ALA A 239 -3.70 0.60 22.19
CA ALA A 239 -2.54 1.22 21.57
C ALA A 239 -1.54 1.62 22.66
N LEU A 240 -0.28 1.27 22.45
CA LEU A 240 0.85 1.64 23.30
C LEU A 240 1.92 2.31 22.43
N VAL A 241 2.34 3.51 22.83
CA VAL A 241 3.50 4.17 22.22
C VAL A 241 4.62 4.18 23.25
N GLU A 242 5.79 3.70 22.85
CA GLU A 242 6.96 3.62 23.70
C GLU A 242 8.23 4.07 22.98
N ALA A 243 9.20 4.57 23.73
CA ALA A 243 10.51 4.94 23.22
C ALA A 243 11.35 3.69 22.98
N VAL A 244 12.00 3.61 21.80
CA VAL A 244 12.81 2.46 21.39
C VAL A 244 14.06 2.92 20.63
N THR A 245 15.04 2.02 20.47
CA THR A 245 16.11 2.22 19.51
C THR A 245 15.67 1.73 18.13
N ALA A 246 14.97 2.59 17.39
CA ALA A 246 14.29 2.22 16.14
C ALA A 246 15.20 1.51 15.13
N LYS A 247 16.47 1.93 14.99
CA LYS A 247 17.46 1.29 14.10
C LYS A 247 17.77 -0.16 14.47
N HIS A 248 17.65 -0.54 15.75
CA HIS A 248 17.84 -1.92 16.17
C HIS A 248 16.70 -2.81 15.67
N LEU A 249 15.47 -2.31 15.76
CA LEU A 249 14.29 -3.06 15.36
C LEU A 249 14.13 -3.20 13.83
N SER A 250 14.74 -2.31 13.06
CA SER A 250 14.75 -2.33 11.59
C SER A 250 16.09 -2.83 10.98
N ALA A 251 17.01 -3.30 11.82
CA ALA A 251 18.34 -3.77 11.39
C ALA A 251 18.29 -4.94 10.40
N TRP A 252 17.20 -5.71 10.39
CA TRP A 252 16.95 -6.77 9.41
C TRP A 252 17.07 -6.27 7.96
N SER A 253 16.75 -4.99 7.71
CA SER A 253 16.89 -4.39 6.39
C SER A 253 18.35 -4.28 5.93
N GLU A 254 19.31 -4.41 6.84
CA GLU A 254 20.75 -4.47 6.60
C GLU A 254 21.31 -5.90 6.78
N ALA A 255 20.44 -6.90 6.78
CA ALA A 255 20.76 -8.31 7.05
C ALA A 255 21.40 -8.51 8.44
N LYS A 256 20.89 -7.80 9.46
CA LYS A 256 21.33 -7.89 10.86
C LYS A 256 20.14 -8.05 11.79
N LEU A 257 20.33 -8.80 12.86
CA LEU A 257 19.42 -8.86 14.00
C LEU A 257 20.15 -8.33 15.22
N ILE A 258 19.55 -7.40 15.94
CA ILE A 258 20.11 -6.81 17.14
C ILE A 258 19.17 -7.13 18.31
N PHE A 259 19.74 -7.73 19.34
CA PHE A 259 19.03 -8.13 20.53
C PHE A 259 19.55 -7.37 21.75
N GLU A 260 18.65 -6.92 22.61
CA GLU A 260 18.94 -6.21 23.84
C GLU A 260 18.20 -6.88 25.02
N SER A 261 18.92 -7.71 25.77
CA SER A 261 18.32 -8.46 26.89
C SER A 261 17.06 -9.25 26.50
N THR A 262 17.09 -9.83 25.28
CA THR A 262 15.96 -10.56 24.70
C THR A 262 15.97 -12.02 25.16
N PRO A 263 14.83 -12.63 25.55
CA PRO A 263 14.77 -14.05 25.88
C PRO A 263 15.25 -14.94 24.74
N LEU A 264 16.01 -15.97 25.04
CA LEU A 264 16.57 -16.88 24.01
C LEU A 264 15.49 -17.52 23.12
N ALA A 265 14.32 -17.82 23.70
CA ALA A 265 13.19 -18.33 22.93
C ALA A 265 12.71 -17.33 21.85
N GLU A 266 12.67 -16.04 22.17
CA GLU A 266 12.29 -14.99 21.21
C GLU A 266 13.42 -14.79 20.16
N VAL A 267 14.69 -14.86 20.58
CA VAL A 267 15.83 -14.80 19.65
C VAL A 267 15.78 -15.94 18.65
N ALA A 268 15.55 -17.18 19.10
CA ALA A 268 15.44 -18.35 18.25
C ALA A 268 14.23 -18.24 17.29
N ALA A 269 13.10 -17.73 17.76
CA ALA A 269 11.92 -17.49 16.95
C ALA A 269 12.18 -16.43 15.87
N GLU A 270 12.89 -15.33 16.21
CA GLU A 270 13.24 -14.32 15.23
C GLU A 270 14.25 -14.83 14.19
N ILE A 271 15.29 -15.58 14.59
CA ILE A 271 16.24 -16.21 13.66
C ILE A 271 15.49 -17.14 12.69
N SER A 272 14.56 -17.97 13.19
CA SER A 272 13.78 -18.92 12.40
C SER A 272 12.91 -18.27 11.31
N ARG A 273 12.68 -16.96 11.35
CA ARG A 273 12.02 -16.23 10.26
C ARG A 273 12.86 -16.16 8.99
N TYR A 274 14.18 -16.25 9.10
CA TYR A 274 15.13 -15.99 8.02
C TYR A 274 15.80 -17.25 7.44
N ILE A 275 15.56 -18.40 8.05
CA ILE A 275 16.18 -19.69 7.67
C ILE A 275 15.10 -20.76 7.53
N PRO A 276 15.30 -21.77 6.64
CA PRO A 276 14.38 -22.91 6.50
C PRO A 276 14.49 -23.93 7.64
N GLU A 277 15.59 -23.91 8.39
CA GLU A 277 15.84 -24.80 9.51
C GLU A 277 14.97 -24.45 10.71
N THR A 278 14.69 -25.44 11.53
CA THR A 278 13.94 -25.28 12.79
C THR A 278 14.91 -25.18 13.95
N ILE A 279 14.73 -24.16 14.80
CA ILE A 279 15.50 -24.00 16.04
C ILE A 279 14.55 -24.21 17.22
N GLU A 280 14.82 -25.22 18.01
CA GLU A 280 14.14 -25.50 19.26
C GLU A 280 15.02 -25.06 20.44
N VAL A 281 14.42 -24.47 21.46
CA VAL A 281 15.14 -24.04 22.68
C VAL A 281 14.73 -24.94 23.84
N SER A 282 15.71 -25.49 24.55
CA SER A 282 15.44 -26.22 25.79
C SER A 282 14.68 -25.33 26.77
N ALA A 283 13.65 -25.86 27.43
CA ALA A 283 12.80 -25.12 28.37
C ALA A 283 13.62 -24.45 29.52
N ARG A 284 14.76 -25.03 29.88
CA ARG A 284 15.65 -24.46 30.91
C ARG A 284 16.36 -23.18 30.47
N LEU A 285 16.50 -22.96 29.14
CA LEU A 285 17.22 -21.83 28.55
C LEU A 285 16.30 -20.78 27.94
N SER A 286 15.00 -21.02 27.92
CA SER A 286 14.03 -20.14 27.23
C SER A 286 14.09 -18.69 27.68
N ASP A 287 14.34 -18.46 28.96
CA ASP A 287 14.38 -17.12 29.59
C ASP A 287 15.78 -16.51 29.66
N GLU A 288 16.82 -17.23 29.21
CA GLU A 288 18.19 -16.70 29.15
C GLU A 288 18.25 -15.45 28.28
N ARG A 289 18.94 -14.43 28.78
CA ARG A 289 18.96 -13.11 28.14
C ARG A 289 20.12 -12.98 27.17
N VAL A 290 19.77 -12.68 25.93
CA VAL A 290 20.72 -12.48 24.83
C VAL A 290 20.85 -10.98 24.53
N SER A 291 22.10 -10.51 24.44
CA SER A 291 22.40 -9.18 23.91
C SER A 291 23.54 -9.29 22.91
N GLY A 292 23.33 -8.80 21.70
CA GLY A 292 24.34 -8.87 20.66
C GLY A 292 23.78 -8.62 19.27
N LEU A 293 24.65 -8.77 18.27
CA LEU A 293 24.33 -8.63 16.86
C LEU A 293 24.59 -9.96 16.16
N ILE A 294 23.60 -10.43 15.42
CA ILE A 294 23.68 -11.61 14.55
C ILE A 294 23.49 -11.18 13.10
N HIS A 295 24.36 -11.60 12.19
CA HIS A 295 24.15 -11.39 10.76
C HIS A 295 23.23 -12.48 10.21
N ILE A 296 22.22 -12.06 9.45
CA ILE A 296 21.35 -12.99 8.75
C ILE A 296 22.17 -13.70 7.66
N GLY A 297 22.24 -15.03 7.74
CA GLY A 297 23.07 -15.86 6.86
C GLY A 297 22.71 -17.33 6.98
N ASN A 298 23.73 -18.22 6.88
CA ASN A 298 23.50 -19.64 7.12
C ASN A 298 23.28 -19.93 8.61
N VAL A 299 22.59 -21.02 8.91
CA VAL A 299 22.18 -21.36 10.28
C VAL A 299 23.37 -21.66 11.18
N GLU A 300 24.41 -22.28 10.66
CA GLU A 300 25.60 -22.66 11.41
C GLU A 300 26.33 -21.43 11.96
N ASP A 301 26.54 -20.40 11.12
CA ASP A 301 27.18 -19.16 11.51
C ASP A 301 26.34 -18.39 12.55
N MET A 302 25.00 -18.35 12.35
CA MET A 302 24.10 -17.68 13.28
C MET A 302 24.08 -18.37 14.64
N LEU A 303 24.04 -19.70 14.67
CA LEU A 303 24.08 -20.48 15.93
C LEU A 303 25.45 -20.43 16.60
N ALA A 304 26.54 -20.38 15.83
CA ALA A 304 27.88 -20.22 16.37
C ALA A 304 28.06 -18.86 17.08
N LEU A 305 27.53 -17.78 16.47
CA LEU A 305 27.52 -16.46 17.10
C LEU A 305 26.70 -16.46 18.40
N LEU A 306 25.55 -17.13 18.38
CA LEU A 306 24.66 -17.24 19.55
C LEU A 306 25.34 -18.01 20.68
N ALA A 307 25.99 -19.15 20.39
CA ALA A 307 26.77 -19.93 21.36
C ALA A 307 27.98 -19.18 21.93
N GLY A 308 28.49 -18.17 21.23
CA GLY A 308 29.51 -17.27 21.72
C GLY A 308 29.02 -16.24 22.76
N VAL A 309 27.70 -16.01 22.83
CA VAL A 309 27.09 -14.99 23.71
C VAL A 309 26.41 -15.63 24.91
N VAL A 310 25.78 -16.78 24.75
CA VAL A 310 25.08 -17.53 25.80
C VAL A 310 25.63 -18.94 25.93
N PRO A 311 25.58 -19.57 27.12
CA PRO A 311 26.15 -20.90 27.36
C PRO A 311 25.25 -22.01 26.77
N VAL A 312 25.15 -22.06 25.45
CA VAL A 312 24.34 -23.03 24.70
C VAL A 312 25.20 -23.85 23.75
N GLU A 313 24.83 -25.10 23.56
CA GLU A 313 25.36 -26.00 22.55
C GLU A 313 24.29 -26.27 21.51
N PRO A 314 24.46 -25.79 20.25
CA PRO A 314 23.56 -26.14 19.15
C PRO A 314 23.76 -27.59 18.72
N ILE A 315 22.77 -28.41 18.84
CA ILE A 315 22.79 -29.84 18.47
C ILE A 315 21.83 -30.12 17.34
N GLU A 316 22.32 -30.56 16.19
CA GLU A 316 21.46 -31.03 15.11
C GLU A 316 20.93 -32.41 15.44
N ILE A 317 19.63 -32.52 15.75
CA ILE A 317 19.00 -33.82 16.13
C ILE A 317 18.40 -34.56 14.91
N LYS A 318 18.13 -33.85 13.84
CA LYS A 318 17.68 -34.33 12.52
C LYS A 318 18.13 -33.32 11.47
N PRO A 319 18.26 -33.72 10.19
CA PRO A 319 18.60 -32.77 9.12
C PRO A 319 17.73 -31.54 9.15
N GLY A 320 18.33 -30.36 9.37
CA GLY A 320 17.65 -29.07 9.45
C GLY A 320 16.87 -28.80 10.75
N VAL A 321 17.06 -29.60 11.82
CA VAL A 321 16.43 -29.36 13.14
C VAL A 321 17.50 -29.26 14.21
N PHE A 322 17.68 -28.06 14.74
CA PHE A 322 18.66 -27.74 15.78
C PHE A 322 17.97 -27.55 17.12
N VAL A 323 18.57 -28.10 18.18
CA VAL A 323 18.16 -27.88 19.57
C VAL A 323 19.27 -27.11 20.29
N LEU A 324 18.92 -25.99 20.89
CA LEU A 324 19.81 -25.26 21.81
C LEU A 324 19.74 -25.89 23.19
N ALA A 325 20.76 -26.67 23.54
CA ALA A 325 20.89 -27.36 24.82
C ALA A 325 21.88 -26.62 25.75
N PRO A 326 21.75 -26.78 27.08
CA PRO A 326 22.76 -26.26 28.00
C PRO A 326 24.09 -27.00 27.82
N ILE A 327 25.21 -26.29 27.94
CA ILE A 327 26.54 -26.91 27.93
C ILE A 327 26.61 -27.90 29.10
N LYS A 328 27.16 -29.07 28.86
CA LYS A 328 27.22 -30.18 29.84
C LYS A 328 27.89 -29.85 31.19
N SER A 329 28.70 -28.79 31.26
CA SER A 329 29.30 -28.28 32.51
C SER A 329 28.29 -27.69 33.50
N ASP A 330 27.12 -27.34 33.09
CA ASP A 330 26.10 -26.66 33.90
C ASP A 330 24.96 -27.58 34.36
N LEU A 331 25.12 -28.90 34.12
CA LEU A 331 24.22 -29.89 34.69
C LEU A 331 24.66 -30.16 36.15
N PRO A 332 23.78 -30.00 37.16
CA PRO A 332 24.08 -30.48 38.50
C PRO A 332 24.32 -31.95 38.44
N ASP A 333 25.46 -32.42 39.04
CA ASP A 333 25.72 -33.84 39.23
C ASP A 333 24.55 -34.47 39.98
N ASP A 334 23.89 -35.46 39.39
CA ASP A 334 22.83 -36.27 40.03
C ASP A 334 23.36 -37.13 41.15
#